data_ea92db2dbd88548f186af8e176bdc224
#
_entry.id   ea92db2dbd88548f186af8e176bdc224
#
_cell.length_a   1.000
_cell.length_b   1.000
_cell.length_c   1.000
_cell.angle_alpha   90.00
_cell.angle_beta   90.00
_cell.angle_gamma   90.00
#
_symmetry.space_group_name_H-M   'P 1'
#
loop_
_entity.id
_entity.type
_entity.pdbx_description
1 polymer ?
#
loop_
_entity_poly.entity_id
_entity_poly.type
_entity_poly.pdbx_seq_one_letter_code
_entity_poly.pdbx_strand_id
1 'polypeptide(L)'
;MKRIFLGVYHPSVILTYIGVLISIFGIFFVGDLYISTILLMLAGLCDAFDGIFARMYKRTSQEENFGIQIDSFADLISFGIFPVKIYMSFFAKNIYFSFILSGLYILAVIIRLAYFNSEGSEDKIYFTGLAVTYSAFFLSLYTVIGKYMKSFNKLPIECLYVFLILAFLWNKKIKKPNLYIRIGFLILAAVFIVLLLL
;
A
#
# COMPACT_ATOMS: atom_id res chain seq x y z
N MET A 1 6.74 -11.46 33.05
CA MET A 1 5.40 -10.90 33.23
C MET A 1 4.45 -11.57 32.25
N LYS A 2 3.34 -12.17 32.70
CA LYS A 2 2.29 -12.65 31.79
C LYS A 2 1.68 -11.42 31.11
N ARG A 3 1.74 -11.36 29.78
CA ARG A 3 1.10 -10.28 29.02
C ARG A 3 -0.42 -10.43 29.20
N ILE A 4 -1.11 -9.37 29.61
CA ILE A 4 -2.56 -9.35 29.84
C ILE A 4 -3.30 -9.36 28.48
N PHE A 5 -2.73 -8.73 27.47
CA PHE A 5 -3.30 -8.64 26.13
C PHE A 5 -2.47 -9.42 25.12
N LEU A 6 -3.15 -10.01 24.14
CA LEU A 6 -2.51 -10.67 23.01
C LEU A 6 -1.85 -9.63 22.08
N GLY A 7 -0.68 -9.96 21.54
CA GLY A 7 0.00 -9.15 20.54
C GLY A 7 1.36 -8.63 20.98
N VAL A 8 2.00 -7.92 20.05
CA VAL A 8 3.27 -7.22 20.25
C VAL A 8 2.99 -5.72 20.20
N TYR A 9 3.25 -5.04 21.31
CA TYR A 9 3.09 -3.58 21.45
C TYR A 9 4.46 -2.89 21.52
N HIS A 10 5.43 -3.46 20.80
CA HIS A 10 6.76 -2.92 20.73
C HIS A 10 6.80 -1.70 19.78
N PRO A 11 7.63 -0.67 20.02
CA PRO A 11 7.75 0.48 19.13
C PRO A 11 7.97 0.14 17.65
N SER A 12 8.55 -1.02 17.36
CA SER A 12 8.81 -1.50 16.00
C SER A 12 7.55 -1.72 15.14
N VAL A 13 6.37 -1.87 15.74
CA VAL A 13 5.10 -2.10 15.02
C VAL A 13 4.11 -0.94 15.16
N ILE A 14 4.45 0.11 15.92
CA ILE A 14 3.56 1.25 16.15
C ILE A 14 3.25 1.97 14.84
N LEU A 15 4.25 2.14 13.98
CA LEU A 15 4.08 2.86 12.71
C LEU A 15 3.15 2.11 11.75
N THR A 16 3.26 0.79 11.73
CA THR A 16 2.33 -0.10 11.00
C THR A 16 0.89 0.09 11.49
N TYR A 17 0.67 0.14 12.83
CA TYR A 17 -0.66 0.39 13.39
C TYR A 17 -1.20 1.78 13.03
N ILE A 18 -0.36 2.82 13.04
CA ILE A 18 -0.75 4.17 12.61
C ILE A 18 -1.17 4.15 11.14
N GLY A 19 -0.41 3.50 10.25
CA GLY A 19 -0.74 3.35 8.84
C GLY A 19 -2.10 2.68 8.62
N VAL A 20 -2.40 1.62 9.38
CA VAL A 20 -3.71 0.94 9.35
C VAL A 20 -4.83 1.88 9.80
N LEU A 21 -4.65 2.62 10.90
CA LEU A 21 -5.66 3.56 11.40
C LEU A 21 -5.94 4.69 10.39
N ILE A 22 -4.91 5.23 9.73
CA ILE A 22 -5.06 6.21 8.64
C ILE A 22 -5.88 5.62 7.50
N SER A 23 -5.58 4.38 7.09
CA SER A 23 -6.28 3.69 6.01
C SER A 23 -7.75 3.42 6.37
N ILE A 24 -8.03 2.94 7.58
CA ILE A 24 -9.39 2.71 8.08
C ILE A 24 -10.17 4.04 8.13
N PHE A 25 -9.55 5.10 8.63
CA PHE A 25 -10.17 6.42 8.63
C PHE A 25 -10.54 6.88 7.21
N GLY A 26 -9.62 6.72 6.25
CA GLY A 26 -9.88 7.03 4.84
C GLY A 26 -11.00 6.19 4.22
N ILE A 27 -11.08 4.90 4.57
CA ILE A 27 -12.11 3.99 4.06
C ILE A 27 -13.52 4.39 4.54
N PHE A 28 -13.67 4.71 5.82
CA PHE A 28 -14.99 4.89 6.43
C PHE A 28 -15.49 6.34 6.44
N PHE A 29 -14.60 7.31 6.60
CA PHE A 29 -15.00 8.69 6.89
C PHE A 29 -14.73 9.69 5.77
N VAL A 30 -14.02 9.30 4.72
CA VAL A 30 -13.65 10.24 3.66
C VAL A 30 -14.43 9.98 2.39
N GLY A 31 -15.17 11.02 1.95
CA GLY A 31 -15.93 11.05 0.69
C GLY A 31 -15.28 11.91 -0.42
N ASP A 32 -14.07 12.42 -0.21
CA ASP A 32 -13.32 13.24 -1.16
C ASP A 32 -12.15 12.47 -1.77
N LEU A 33 -11.97 12.56 -3.10
CA LEU A 33 -10.94 11.83 -3.83
C LEU A 33 -9.52 12.28 -3.45
N TYR A 34 -9.30 13.59 -3.32
CA TYR A 34 -7.97 14.13 -3.04
C TYR A 34 -7.53 13.78 -1.62
N ILE A 35 -8.43 13.96 -0.64
CA ILE A 35 -8.16 13.60 0.76
C ILE A 35 -7.93 12.09 0.89
N SER A 36 -8.76 11.25 0.24
CA SER A 36 -8.56 9.80 0.22
C SER A 36 -7.20 9.41 -0.34
N THR A 37 -6.78 10.08 -1.43
CA THR A 37 -5.48 9.83 -2.04
C THR A 37 -4.32 10.29 -1.14
N ILE A 38 -4.46 11.42 -0.45
CA ILE A 38 -3.47 11.90 0.52
C ILE A 38 -3.32 10.90 1.68
N LEU A 39 -4.43 10.40 2.22
CA LEU A 39 -4.40 9.39 3.29
C LEU A 39 -3.75 8.08 2.83
N LEU A 40 -4.02 7.65 1.59
CA LEU A 40 -3.36 6.50 0.99
C LEU A 40 -1.84 6.70 0.90
N MET A 41 -1.39 7.90 0.49
CA MET A 41 0.03 8.26 0.48
C MET A 41 0.64 8.27 1.88
N LEU A 42 -0.07 8.81 2.88
CA LEU A 42 0.40 8.81 4.27
C LEU A 42 0.54 7.39 4.81
N ALA A 43 -0.40 6.49 4.50
CA ALA A 43 -0.28 5.08 4.85
C ALA A 43 0.95 4.44 4.17
N GLY A 44 1.21 4.76 2.89
CA GLY A 44 2.41 4.32 2.18
C GLY A 44 3.71 4.87 2.75
N LEU A 45 3.70 6.09 3.29
CA LEU A 45 4.85 6.63 4.03
C LEU A 45 5.07 5.89 5.35
N CYS A 46 4.01 5.58 6.11
CA CYS A 46 4.10 4.79 7.33
C CYS A 46 4.76 3.44 7.05
N ASP A 47 4.33 2.71 6.00
CA ASP A 47 4.90 1.46 5.54
C ASP A 47 6.39 1.61 5.15
N ALA A 48 6.73 2.64 4.37
CA ALA A 48 8.12 2.86 3.95
C ALA A 48 9.09 3.08 5.13
N PHE A 49 8.59 3.64 6.24
CA PHE A 49 9.38 3.94 7.44
C PHE A 49 9.37 2.83 8.48
N ASP A 50 8.33 1.99 8.57
CA ASP A 50 8.22 0.99 9.63
C ASP A 50 9.33 -0.06 9.57
N GLY A 51 9.74 -0.51 8.39
CA GLY A 51 10.89 -1.38 8.21
C GLY A 51 12.23 -0.76 8.64
N ILE A 52 12.36 0.59 8.63
CA ILE A 52 13.53 1.30 9.16
C ILE A 52 13.45 1.30 10.69
N PHE A 53 12.30 1.69 11.24
CA PHE A 53 12.04 1.68 12.69
C PHE A 53 12.21 0.28 13.27
N ALA A 54 11.69 -0.75 12.62
CA ALA A 54 11.81 -2.12 13.07
C ALA A 54 13.25 -2.59 13.24
N ARG A 55 14.18 -2.11 12.42
CA ARG A 55 15.61 -2.45 12.49
C ARG A 55 16.40 -1.71 13.58
N MET A 56 15.84 -0.64 14.15
CA MET A 56 16.47 0.12 15.24
C MET A 56 16.34 -0.58 16.60
N TYR A 57 15.46 -1.57 16.69
CA TYR A 57 15.17 -2.27 17.95
C TYR A 57 15.60 -3.74 17.90
N LYS A 58 16.14 -4.22 19.04
CA LYS A 58 16.38 -5.65 19.23
C LYS A 58 15.04 -6.35 19.44
N ARG A 59 14.76 -7.37 18.63
CA ARG A 59 13.52 -8.14 18.66
C ARG A 59 13.82 -9.61 18.90
N THR A 60 12.93 -10.29 19.61
CA THR A 60 12.92 -11.74 19.69
C THR A 60 12.40 -12.33 18.37
N SER A 61 12.69 -13.60 18.06
CA SER A 61 12.18 -14.28 16.87
C SER A 61 10.65 -14.29 16.82
N GLN A 62 9.99 -14.36 17.98
CA GLN A 62 8.53 -14.30 18.05
C GLN A 62 7.99 -12.90 17.66
N GLU A 63 8.64 -11.83 18.12
CA GLU A 63 8.28 -10.45 17.78
C GLU A 63 8.56 -10.13 16.31
N GLU A 64 9.60 -10.73 15.74
CA GLU A 64 9.92 -10.58 14.32
C GLU A 64 8.86 -11.28 13.45
N ASN A 65 8.52 -12.53 13.74
CA ASN A 65 7.48 -13.27 13.03
C ASN A 65 6.11 -12.59 13.15
N PHE A 66 5.76 -12.08 14.33
CA PHE A 66 4.54 -11.31 14.50
C PHE A 66 4.55 -10.03 13.65
N GLY A 67 5.69 -9.31 13.62
CA GLY A 67 5.86 -8.11 12.81
C GLY A 67 5.60 -8.38 11.32
N ILE A 68 6.15 -9.45 10.75
CA ILE A 68 5.94 -9.84 9.35
C ILE A 68 4.46 -10.11 9.06
N GLN A 69 3.75 -10.79 9.97
CA GLN A 69 2.33 -11.10 9.75
C GLN A 69 1.46 -9.84 9.84
N ILE A 70 1.68 -9.00 10.86
CA ILE A 70 0.88 -7.78 11.02
C ILE A 70 1.11 -6.79 9.89
N ASP A 71 2.33 -6.72 9.36
CA ASP A 71 2.69 -5.92 8.20
C ASP A 71 1.90 -6.36 6.96
N SER A 72 1.82 -7.66 6.69
CA SER A 72 1.04 -8.18 5.56
C SER A 72 -0.47 -7.90 5.69
N PHE A 73 -1.03 -7.95 6.91
CA PHE A 73 -2.42 -7.55 7.13
C PHE A 73 -2.62 -6.04 6.97
N ALA A 74 -1.67 -5.24 7.42
CA ALA A 74 -1.67 -3.80 7.22
C ALA A 74 -1.61 -3.43 5.73
N ASP A 75 -0.74 -4.09 4.98
CA ASP A 75 -0.62 -3.94 3.53
C ASP A 75 -1.92 -4.30 2.80
N LEU A 76 -2.58 -5.40 3.19
CA LEU A 76 -3.87 -5.78 2.62
C LEU A 76 -4.93 -4.69 2.83
N ILE A 77 -4.99 -4.10 4.02
CA ILE A 77 -5.95 -3.02 4.31
C ILE A 77 -5.57 -1.76 3.53
N SER A 78 -4.31 -1.33 3.62
CA SER A 78 -3.85 -0.05 3.09
C SER A 78 -3.69 -0.04 1.58
N PHE A 79 -3.24 -1.15 0.97
CA PHE A 79 -2.91 -1.21 -0.46
C PHE A 79 -3.77 -2.21 -1.24
N GLY A 80 -4.61 -2.99 -0.54
CA GLY A 80 -5.64 -3.83 -1.14
C GLY A 80 -7.02 -3.18 -1.05
N ILE A 81 -7.56 -3.03 0.15
CA ILE A 81 -8.94 -2.59 0.39
C ILE A 81 -9.12 -1.09 0.14
N PHE A 82 -8.22 -0.25 0.64
CA PHE A 82 -8.36 1.19 0.51
C PHE A 82 -8.31 1.70 -0.95
N PRO A 83 -7.38 1.24 -1.83
CA PRO A 83 -7.46 1.53 -3.26
C PRO A 83 -8.78 1.13 -3.89
N VAL A 84 -9.30 -0.07 -3.56
CA VAL A 84 -10.60 -0.53 -4.05
C VAL A 84 -11.74 0.40 -3.60
N LYS A 85 -11.72 0.86 -2.35
CA LYS A 85 -12.68 1.86 -1.86
C LYS A 85 -12.62 3.14 -2.69
N ILE A 86 -11.43 3.66 -3.00
CA ILE A 86 -11.25 4.84 -3.85
C ILE A 86 -11.84 4.58 -5.24
N TYR A 87 -11.49 3.46 -5.87
CA TYR A 87 -12.02 3.11 -7.18
C TYR A 87 -13.54 2.99 -7.20
N MET A 88 -14.11 2.23 -6.26
CA MET A 88 -15.56 2.01 -6.19
C MET A 88 -16.35 3.28 -5.91
N SER A 89 -15.79 4.20 -5.08
CA SER A 89 -16.49 5.43 -4.71
C SER A 89 -16.45 6.51 -5.79
N PHE A 90 -15.40 6.60 -6.58
CA PHE A 90 -15.19 7.74 -7.47
C PHE A 90 -15.19 7.39 -8.97
N PHE A 91 -14.97 6.12 -9.32
CA PHE A 91 -14.78 5.72 -10.73
C PHE A 91 -15.69 4.60 -11.20
N ALA A 92 -16.30 3.83 -10.31
CA ALA A 92 -17.19 2.73 -10.67
C ALA A 92 -18.47 3.23 -11.36
N LYS A 93 -18.66 2.90 -12.65
CA LYS A 93 -19.90 3.19 -13.41
C LYS A 93 -20.74 1.94 -13.61
N ASN A 94 -20.10 0.81 -13.97
CA ASN A 94 -20.76 -0.48 -14.09
C ASN A 94 -20.41 -1.30 -12.85
N ILE A 95 -21.40 -1.50 -11.98
CA ILE A 95 -21.18 -2.14 -10.67
C ILE A 95 -20.64 -3.56 -10.82
N TYR A 96 -21.13 -4.35 -11.77
CA TYR A 96 -20.69 -5.75 -11.95
C TYR A 96 -19.23 -5.82 -12.42
N PHE A 97 -18.87 -5.02 -13.44
CA PHE A 97 -17.49 -4.97 -13.92
C PHE A 97 -16.55 -4.47 -12.84
N SER A 98 -16.92 -3.39 -12.16
CA SER A 98 -16.11 -2.80 -11.11
C SER A 98 -15.94 -3.74 -9.91
N PHE A 99 -16.96 -4.53 -9.57
CA PHE A 99 -16.88 -5.56 -8.54
C PHE A 99 -15.90 -6.67 -8.93
N ILE A 100 -15.97 -7.18 -10.15
CA ILE A 100 -15.06 -8.22 -10.65
C ILE A 100 -13.61 -7.70 -10.65
N LEU A 101 -13.38 -6.50 -11.20
CA LEU A 101 -12.03 -5.90 -11.24
C LEU A 101 -11.46 -5.68 -9.84
N SER A 102 -12.28 -5.19 -8.91
CA SER A 102 -11.91 -5.01 -7.50
C SER A 102 -11.58 -6.33 -6.81
N GLY A 103 -12.38 -7.37 -7.05
CA GLY A 103 -12.14 -8.72 -6.52
C GLY A 103 -10.83 -9.31 -7.02
N LEU A 104 -10.58 -9.22 -8.33
CA LEU A 104 -9.31 -9.67 -8.92
C LEU A 104 -8.11 -8.90 -8.39
N TYR A 105 -8.25 -7.60 -8.18
CA TYR A 105 -7.20 -6.78 -7.58
C TYR A 105 -6.87 -7.20 -6.15
N ILE A 106 -7.88 -7.38 -5.28
CA ILE A 106 -7.67 -7.83 -3.90
C ILE A 106 -7.04 -9.22 -3.88
N LEU A 107 -7.51 -10.15 -4.74
CA LEU A 107 -6.91 -11.49 -4.86
C LEU A 107 -5.44 -11.42 -5.28
N ALA A 108 -5.07 -10.56 -6.23
CA ALA A 108 -3.69 -10.37 -6.64
C ALA A 108 -2.81 -9.86 -5.48
N VAL A 109 -3.33 -8.91 -4.67
CA VAL A 109 -2.66 -8.41 -3.46
C VAL A 109 -2.46 -9.54 -2.46
N ILE A 110 -3.49 -10.34 -2.16
CA ILE A 110 -3.42 -11.47 -1.21
C ILE A 110 -2.37 -12.49 -1.68
N ILE A 111 -2.43 -12.90 -2.95
CA ILE A 111 -1.48 -13.87 -3.52
C ILE A 111 -0.05 -13.32 -3.41
N ARG A 112 0.14 -12.04 -3.74
CA ARG A 112 1.45 -11.39 -3.67
C ARG A 112 2.03 -11.38 -2.25
N LEU A 113 1.21 -11.03 -1.25
CA LEU A 113 1.63 -10.98 0.15
C LEU A 113 1.91 -12.39 0.70
N ALA A 114 1.04 -13.36 0.39
CA ALA A 114 1.22 -14.75 0.79
C ALA A 114 2.50 -15.35 0.18
N TYR A 115 2.75 -15.09 -1.12
CA TYR A 115 3.96 -15.53 -1.80
C TYR A 115 5.22 -14.94 -1.16
N PHE A 116 5.22 -13.63 -0.88
CA PHE A 116 6.33 -12.96 -0.23
C PHE A 116 6.65 -13.54 1.16
N ASN A 117 5.63 -13.87 1.95
CA ASN A 117 5.81 -14.46 3.27
C ASN A 117 6.29 -15.93 3.20
N SER A 118 5.92 -16.66 2.14
CA SER A 118 6.30 -18.07 1.97
C SER A 118 7.71 -18.29 1.44
N GLU A 119 8.20 -17.41 0.55
CA GLU A 119 9.56 -17.52 0.02
C GLU A 119 10.64 -17.13 1.04
N GLY A 120 10.25 -16.48 2.14
CA GLY A 120 11.20 -15.93 3.10
C GLY A 120 12.01 -14.76 2.51
N SER A 121 12.64 -13.98 3.39
CA SER A 121 13.47 -12.83 2.99
C SER A 121 14.88 -13.24 2.49
N GLU A 122 15.03 -14.44 1.91
CA GLU A 122 16.36 -14.98 1.57
C GLU A 122 17.07 -14.18 0.49
N ASP A 123 16.35 -13.61 -0.47
CA ASP A 123 16.97 -12.77 -1.51
C ASP A 123 17.08 -11.32 -1.02
N LYS A 124 18.24 -10.93 -0.48
CA LYS A 124 18.50 -9.57 0.04
C LYS A 124 18.51 -8.50 -1.06
N ILE A 125 18.64 -8.87 -2.33
CA ILE A 125 18.88 -7.95 -3.46
C ILE A 125 17.66 -7.78 -4.36
N TYR A 126 16.82 -8.80 -4.48
CA TYR A 126 15.68 -8.81 -5.42
C TYR A 126 14.34 -9.02 -4.70
N PHE A 127 13.27 -8.48 -5.31
CA PHE A 127 11.88 -8.84 -5.03
C PHE A 127 11.33 -9.62 -6.22
N THR A 128 10.42 -10.57 -6.00
CA THR A 128 9.65 -11.18 -7.06
C THR A 128 8.35 -10.39 -7.24
N GLY A 129 8.07 -9.87 -8.42
CA GLY A 129 6.93 -9.02 -8.73
C GLY A 129 7.00 -7.61 -8.11
N LEU A 130 6.01 -6.76 -8.44
CA LEU A 130 5.90 -5.42 -7.91
C LEU A 130 5.42 -5.46 -6.44
N ALA A 131 5.96 -4.61 -5.57
CA ALA A 131 5.44 -4.49 -4.20
C ALA A 131 4.07 -3.80 -4.20
N VAL A 132 3.16 -4.25 -3.31
CA VAL A 132 1.77 -3.75 -3.26
C VAL A 132 1.68 -2.27 -2.90
N THR A 133 2.65 -1.76 -2.16
CA THR A 133 2.80 -0.34 -1.77
C THR A 133 2.90 0.62 -2.95
N TYR A 134 3.35 0.15 -4.13
CA TYR A 134 3.36 0.95 -5.35
C TYR A 134 1.96 1.35 -5.84
N SER A 135 0.90 0.67 -5.38
CA SER A 135 -0.47 1.10 -5.68
C SER A 135 -0.75 2.52 -5.19
N ALA A 136 -0.26 2.88 -3.99
CA ALA A 136 -0.38 4.24 -3.46
C ALA A 136 0.27 5.27 -4.39
N PHE A 137 1.46 4.97 -4.90
CA PHE A 137 2.17 5.84 -5.84
C PHE A 137 1.41 6.02 -7.16
N PHE A 138 1.02 4.93 -7.82
CA PHE A 138 0.35 5.00 -9.13
C PHE A 138 -1.04 5.65 -9.06
N LEU A 139 -1.81 5.36 -8.00
CA LEU A 139 -3.10 6.02 -7.80
C LEU A 139 -2.96 7.51 -7.51
N SER A 140 -1.95 7.90 -6.73
CA SER A 140 -1.68 9.32 -6.47
C SER A 140 -1.23 10.04 -7.73
N LEU A 141 -0.37 9.43 -8.54
CA LEU A 141 0.03 9.97 -9.83
C LEU A 141 -1.20 10.18 -10.75
N TYR A 142 -2.08 9.19 -10.83
CA TYR A 142 -3.32 9.30 -11.61
C TYR A 142 -4.20 10.44 -11.10
N THR A 143 -4.37 10.57 -9.78
CA THR A 143 -5.20 11.61 -9.17
C THR A 143 -4.63 13.01 -9.40
N VAL A 144 -3.29 13.18 -9.27
CA VAL A 144 -2.61 14.44 -9.57
C VAL A 144 -2.80 14.82 -11.04
N ILE A 145 -2.53 13.89 -11.98
CA ILE A 145 -2.72 14.15 -13.40
C ILE A 145 -4.18 14.55 -13.69
N GLY A 146 -5.15 13.80 -13.15
CA GLY A 146 -6.57 14.06 -13.34
C GLY A 146 -7.00 15.44 -12.81
N LYS A 147 -6.45 15.87 -11.67
CA LYS A 147 -6.71 17.20 -11.09
C LYS A 147 -6.25 18.31 -12.02
N TYR A 148 -5.02 18.28 -12.49
CA TYR A 148 -4.46 19.32 -13.35
C TYR A 148 -4.99 19.29 -14.79
N MET A 149 -5.33 18.13 -15.33
CA MET A 149 -5.99 18.01 -16.62
C MET A 149 -7.49 18.30 -16.54
N LYS A 150 -8.05 18.53 -15.33
CA LYS A 150 -9.49 18.70 -15.07
C LYS A 150 -10.34 17.60 -15.71
N SER A 151 -9.78 16.40 -15.80
CA SER A 151 -10.43 15.26 -16.46
C SER A 151 -10.07 13.96 -15.74
N PHE A 152 -11.11 13.29 -15.26
CA PHE A 152 -11.01 11.96 -14.68
C PHE A 152 -11.70 10.95 -15.60
N ASN A 153 -10.91 10.36 -16.49
CA ASN A 153 -11.42 9.34 -17.39
C ASN A 153 -11.41 7.96 -16.71
N LYS A 154 -12.48 7.19 -16.90
CA LYS A 154 -12.63 5.85 -16.34
C LYS A 154 -11.62 4.87 -16.94
N LEU A 155 -11.44 4.88 -18.26
CA LEU A 155 -10.62 3.90 -18.95
C LEU A 155 -9.17 3.84 -18.45
N PRO A 156 -8.46 4.98 -18.28
CA PRO A 156 -7.10 4.93 -17.77
C PRO A 156 -6.96 4.34 -16.35
N ILE A 157 -7.93 4.57 -15.45
CA ILE A 157 -7.86 3.99 -14.12
C ILE A 157 -8.17 2.49 -14.13
N GLU A 158 -9.09 2.02 -14.95
CA GLU A 158 -9.35 0.58 -15.12
C GLU A 158 -8.12 -0.13 -15.70
N CYS A 159 -7.48 0.47 -16.71
CA CYS A 159 -6.22 -0.02 -17.26
C CYS A 159 -5.11 -0.05 -16.19
N LEU A 160 -5.06 0.95 -15.31
CA LEU A 160 -4.11 0.99 -14.20
C LEU A 160 -4.34 -0.18 -13.22
N TYR A 161 -5.60 -0.50 -12.88
CA TYR A 161 -5.88 -1.65 -12.01
C TYR A 161 -5.50 -2.98 -12.67
N VAL A 162 -5.80 -3.16 -13.96
CA VAL A 162 -5.36 -4.34 -14.72
C VAL A 162 -3.83 -4.42 -14.76
N PHE A 163 -3.14 -3.31 -15.00
CA PHE A 163 -1.68 -3.25 -14.95
C PHE A 163 -1.14 -3.66 -13.59
N LEU A 164 -1.70 -3.15 -12.49
CA LEU A 164 -1.27 -3.48 -11.13
C LEU A 164 -1.49 -4.97 -10.81
N ILE A 165 -2.64 -5.55 -11.21
CA ILE A 165 -2.92 -6.98 -11.04
C ILE A 165 -1.82 -7.81 -11.72
N LEU A 166 -1.51 -7.51 -12.98
CA LEU A 166 -0.49 -8.22 -13.73
C LEU A 166 0.91 -8.02 -13.13
N ALA A 167 1.24 -6.79 -12.69
CA ALA A 167 2.53 -6.45 -12.11
C ALA A 167 2.76 -7.10 -10.74
N PHE A 168 1.71 -7.25 -9.91
CA PHE A 168 1.79 -7.95 -8.62
C PHE A 168 2.03 -9.45 -8.79
N LEU A 169 1.39 -10.06 -9.79
CA LEU A 169 1.50 -11.48 -10.07
C LEU A 169 2.67 -11.85 -11.00
N TRP A 170 3.45 -10.85 -11.44
CA TRP A 170 4.55 -11.10 -12.37
C TRP A 170 5.71 -11.81 -11.69
N ASN A 171 5.98 -13.03 -12.12
CA ASN A 171 7.08 -13.85 -11.60
C ASN A 171 8.43 -13.44 -12.21
N LYS A 172 8.86 -12.18 -11.97
CA LYS A 172 10.15 -11.66 -12.38
C LYS A 172 10.86 -10.99 -11.20
N LYS A 173 12.14 -11.29 -11.05
CA LYS A 173 12.99 -10.66 -10.03
C LYS A 173 13.26 -9.20 -10.39
N ILE A 174 12.83 -8.30 -9.50
CA ILE A 174 13.03 -6.86 -9.61
C ILE A 174 14.05 -6.44 -8.54
N LYS A 175 15.08 -5.70 -8.93
CA LYS A 175 16.10 -5.24 -7.99
C LYS A 175 15.48 -4.29 -6.94
N LYS A 176 15.79 -4.54 -5.67
CA LYS A 176 15.35 -3.66 -4.56
C LYS A 176 15.86 -2.23 -4.79
N PRO A 177 15.02 -1.20 -4.59
CA PRO A 177 15.43 0.19 -4.77
C PRO A 177 16.55 0.54 -3.80
N ASN A 178 17.60 1.19 -4.32
CA ASN A 178 18.69 1.74 -3.54
C ASN A 178 18.19 2.87 -2.62
N LEU A 179 18.99 3.24 -1.61
CA LEU A 179 18.65 4.32 -0.69
C LEU A 179 18.25 5.62 -1.42
N TYR A 180 18.99 6.01 -2.46
CA TYR A 180 18.67 7.20 -3.28
C TYR A 180 17.31 7.12 -3.96
N ILE A 181 16.96 5.96 -4.50
CA ILE A 181 15.64 5.73 -5.13
C ILE A 181 14.52 5.81 -4.10
N ARG A 182 14.73 5.26 -2.89
CA ARG A 182 13.76 5.36 -1.78
C ARG A 182 13.54 6.80 -1.35
N ILE A 183 14.63 7.56 -1.18
CA ILE A 183 14.55 9.00 -0.85
C ILE A 183 13.81 9.74 -1.98
N GLY A 184 14.08 9.42 -3.23
CA GLY A 184 13.36 9.99 -4.38
C GLY A 184 11.85 9.72 -4.32
N PHE A 185 11.43 8.50 -3.96
CA PHE A 185 10.00 8.18 -3.76
C PHE A 185 9.37 8.96 -2.59
N LEU A 186 10.10 9.16 -1.49
CA LEU A 186 9.62 9.94 -0.35
C LEU A 186 9.43 11.42 -0.72
N ILE A 187 10.38 12.01 -1.44
CA ILE A 187 10.29 13.38 -1.94
C ILE A 187 9.10 13.50 -2.90
N LEU A 188 8.94 12.55 -3.81
CA LEU A 188 7.86 12.56 -4.79
C LEU A 188 6.49 12.39 -4.12
N ALA A 189 6.40 11.57 -3.05
CA ALA A 189 5.21 11.44 -2.24
C ALA A 189 4.84 12.79 -1.58
N ALA A 190 5.80 13.48 -0.99
CA ALA A 190 5.60 14.80 -0.41
C ALA A 190 5.12 15.83 -1.47
N VAL A 191 5.72 15.82 -2.65
CA VAL A 191 5.31 16.67 -3.78
C VAL A 191 3.88 16.37 -4.19
N PHE A 192 3.48 15.09 -4.31
CA PHE A 192 2.11 14.74 -4.68
C PHE A 192 1.10 15.19 -3.61
N ILE A 193 1.42 15.06 -2.33
CA ILE A 193 0.57 15.57 -1.24
C ILE A 193 0.38 17.08 -1.38
N VAL A 194 1.45 17.83 -1.58
CA VAL A 194 1.37 19.30 -1.78
C VAL A 194 0.54 19.64 -3.01
N LEU A 195 0.75 18.96 -4.15
CA LEU A 195 -0.02 19.20 -5.38
C LEU A 195 -1.51 18.86 -5.23
N LEU A 196 -1.86 17.92 -4.37
CA LEU A 196 -3.25 17.58 -4.08
C LEU A 196 -3.91 18.55 -3.11
N LEU A 197 -3.14 19.21 -2.23
CA LEU A 197 -3.63 20.22 -1.28
C LEU A 197 -3.82 21.60 -1.93
N LEU A 198 -2.99 21.95 -2.93
CA LEU A 198 -3.12 23.18 -3.74
C LEU A 198 -4.29 23.11 -4.71
#